data_cbec0da10042bd3cc519d81a5ec79976
#
_entry.id   cbec0da10042bd3cc519d81a5ec79976
#
_cell.length_a   1.000
_cell.length_b   1.000
_cell.length_c   1.000
_cell.angle_alpha   90.00
_cell.angle_beta   90.00
_cell.angle_gamma   90.00
#
_symmetry.space_group_name_H-M   'P 1'
#
loop_
_entity.id
_entity.type
_entity.pdbx_description
1 polymer ?
#
loop_
_entity_poly.entity_id
_entity_poly.type
_entity_poly.pdbx_seq_one_letter_code
_entity_poly.pdbx_strand_id
1 'polypeptide(L)'
;DTITLRICNWEEYIDEGGWNADETIDLESTDIRGDNSMVDDFAEWYYNTYGKKVNVEYSCLGTNEELYNMLTLGDEYDLICPSEYMFMKLMTEGWLEPFSDEFYDTGIKENYYAKGVSPFIKQTFDNNTINGEPWSKYAAGYMWGVTGIIYNPEDVTKQEASTWKIINNDKFRRMITVKDNVRDTM
;
A
#
# COMPACT_ATOMS: atom_id res chain seq x y z
N ASP A 1 1.58 -28.49 -8.85
CA ASP A 1 0.58 -27.48 -9.22
C ASP A 1 1.16 -26.09 -8.98
N THR A 2 0.94 -25.17 -9.92
CA THR A 2 1.35 -23.77 -9.79
C THR A 2 0.18 -22.98 -9.20
N ILE A 3 0.45 -22.16 -8.17
CA ILE A 3 -0.52 -21.23 -7.58
C ILE A 3 -0.48 -19.93 -8.39
N THR A 4 -1.61 -19.37 -8.76
CA THR A 4 -1.69 -18.01 -9.30
C THR A 4 -2.06 -17.06 -8.17
N LEU A 5 -1.31 -15.97 -8.04
CA LEU A 5 -1.57 -14.88 -7.10
C LEU A 5 -1.79 -13.59 -7.89
N ARG A 6 -2.98 -13.02 -7.81
CA ARG A 6 -3.36 -11.78 -8.50
C ARG A 6 -3.28 -10.61 -7.57
N ILE A 7 -2.43 -9.66 -7.91
CA ILE A 7 -2.18 -8.45 -7.10
C ILE A 7 -2.51 -7.21 -7.92
N CYS A 8 -3.27 -6.28 -7.31
CA CYS A 8 -3.47 -4.94 -7.86
C CYS A 8 -2.95 -3.90 -6.88
N ASN A 9 -1.94 -3.13 -7.28
CA ASN A 9 -1.24 -2.16 -6.45
C ASN A 9 -1.06 -0.83 -7.21
N TRP A 10 -0.48 0.17 -6.56
CA TRP A 10 -0.07 1.43 -7.18
C TRP A 10 1.21 1.26 -7.99
N GLU A 11 1.37 2.08 -9.02
CA GLU A 11 2.67 2.24 -9.68
C GLU A 11 3.74 2.65 -8.68
N GLU A 12 4.97 2.16 -8.85
CA GLU A 12 6.15 2.51 -8.02
C GLU A 12 6.03 2.13 -6.53
N TYR A 13 5.05 1.31 -6.13
CA TYR A 13 4.89 0.84 -4.75
C TYR A 13 5.60 -0.47 -4.45
N ILE A 14 6.34 -1.01 -5.41
CA ILE A 14 7.11 -2.23 -5.31
C ILE A 14 8.41 -2.07 -6.10
N ASP A 15 9.47 -2.74 -5.68
CA ASP A 15 10.71 -2.80 -6.45
C ASP A 15 10.49 -3.65 -7.71
N GLU A 16 10.68 -3.05 -8.88
CA GLU A 16 10.55 -3.70 -10.19
C GLU A 16 11.88 -4.29 -10.69
N GLY A 17 12.96 -4.17 -9.90
CA GLY A 17 14.28 -4.67 -10.26
C GLY A 17 15.04 -3.81 -11.27
N GLY A 18 16.19 -4.31 -11.72
CA GLY A 18 17.00 -3.65 -12.77
C GLY A 18 17.79 -2.41 -12.31
N TRP A 19 17.81 -2.13 -11.01
CA TRP A 19 18.49 -0.94 -10.48
C TRP A 19 20.00 -1.17 -10.26
N ASN A 20 20.44 -2.37 -9.94
CA ASN A 20 21.85 -2.74 -9.85
C ASN A 20 22.02 -4.27 -9.87
N ALA A 21 22.32 -4.85 -11.02
CA ALA A 21 22.38 -6.30 -11.21
C ALA A 21 23.42 -7.02 -10.35
N ASP A 22 24.48 -6.31 -9.93
CA ASP A 22 25.59 -6.91 -9.14
C ASP A 22 25.41 -6.70 -7.63
N GLU A 23 24.34 -6.04 -7.19
CA GLU A 23 24.09 -5.76 -5.77
C GLU A 23 23.09 -6.72 -5.17
N THR A 24 23.40 -7.18 -3.96
CA THR A 24 22.50 -8.00 -3.14
C THR A 24 22.40 -7.36 -1.78
N ILE A 25 21.16 -7.25 -1.27
CA ILE A 25 20.86 -6.79 0.08
C ILE A 25 20.40 -8.00 0.88
N ASP A 26 21.19 -8.39 1.87
CA ASP A 26 20.89 -9.54 2.72
C ASP A 26 19.81 -9.16 3.75
N LEU A 27 18.71 -9.87 3.78
CA LEU A 27 17.63 -9.73 4.76
C LEU A 27 17.49 -11.02 5.58
N GLU A 28 16.82 -10.93 6.73
CA GLU A 28 16.53 -12.08 7.58
C GLU A 28 15.69 -13.15 6.85
N SER A 29 14.80 -12.71 5.97
CA SER A 29 13.85 -13.57 5.26
C SER A 29 14.39 -14.12 3.95
N THR A 30 15.12 -13.31 3.21
CA THR A 30 15.67 -13.61 1.89
C THR A 30 16.66 -12.53 1.49
N ASP A 31 17.35 -12.74 0.39
CA ASP A 31 18.20 -11.73 -0.23
C ASP A 31 17.41 -10.98 -1.30
N ILE A 32 17.58 -9.66 -1.36
CA ILE A 32 17.08 -8.82 -2.46
C ILE A 32 18.19 -8.65 -3.47
N ARG A 33 17.93 -9.01 -4.73
CA ARG A 33 18.86 -8.84 -5.83
C ARG A 33 18.44 -7.68 -6.70
N GLY A 34 19.36 -6.78 -7.02
CA GLY A 34 19.06 -5.57 -7.77
C GLY A 34 18.58 -5.79 -9.21
N ASP A 35 18.78 -6.96 -9.80
CA ASP A 35 18.26 -7.34 -11.11
C ASP A 35 16.85 -7.95 -11.05
N ASN A 36 16.44 -8.49 -9.90
CA ASN A 36 15.13 -9.08 -9.72
C ASN A 36 14.10 -8.03 -9.26
N SER A 37 12.85 -8.23 -9.68
CA SER A 37 11.72 -7.55 -9.03
C SER A 37 11.41 -8.19 -7.67
N MET A 38 10.70 -7.48 -6.80
CA MET A 38 10.21 -8.06 -5.54
C MET A 38 9.28 -9.25 -5.78
N VAL A 39 8.56 -9.26 -6.89
CA VAL A 39 7.69 -10.37 -7.31
C VAL A 39 8.50 -11.61 -7.64
N ASP A 40 9.63 -11.45 -8.34
CA ASP A 40 10.53 -12.55 -8.68
C ASP A 40 11.18 -13.12 -7.42
N ASP A 41 11.68 -12.26 -6.54
CA ASP A 41 12.28 -12.66 -5.26
C ASP A 41 11.26 -13.37 -4.37
N PHE A 42 10.01 -12.90 -4.31
CA PHE A 42 8.94 -13.57 -3.60
C PHE A 42 8.65 -14.95 -4.19
N ALA A 43 8.58 -15.08 -5.50
CA ALA A 43 8.30 -16.36 -6.16
C ALA A 43 9.41 -17.38 -5.88
N GLU A 44 10.68 -16.95 -5.90
CA GLU A 44 11.84 -17.79 -5.56
C GLU A 44 11.81 -18.18 -4.07
N TRP A 45 11.60 -17.21 -3.17
CA TRP A 45 11.48 -17.47 -1.74
C TRP A 45 10.35 -18.46 -1.42
N TYR A 46 9.18 -18.29 -2.04
CA TYR A 46 8.03 -19.15 -1.81
C TYR A 46 8.31 -20.59 -2.25
N TYR A 47 8.96 -20.74 -3.42
CA TYR A 47 9.38 -22.05 -3.91
C TYR A 47 10.41 -22.72 -2.98
N ASN A 48 11.40 -21.97 -2.51
CA ASN A 48 12.45 -22.48 -1.62
C ASN A 48 11.89 -22.87 -0.23
N THR A 49 10.87 -22.15 0.23
CA THR A 49 10.27 -22.36 1.55
C THR A 49 9.24 -23.50 1.55
N TYR A 50 8.38 -23.53 0.53
CA TYR A 50 7.22 -24.44 0.51
C TYR A 50 7.25 -25.50 -0.60
N GLY A 51 8.22 -25.46 -1.50
CA GLY A 51 8.33 -26.38 -2.64
C GLY A 51 7.23 -26.23 -3.69
N LYS A 52 6.49 -25.11 -3.66
CA LYS A 52 5.38 -24.82 -4.58
C LYS A 52 5.72 -23.62 -5.46
N LYS A 53 5.40 -23.72 -6.74
CA LYS A 53 5.56 -22.57 -7.65
C LYS A 53 4.39 -21.61 -7.50
N VAL A 54 4.70 -20.33 -7.49
CA VAL A 54 3.71 -19.25 -7.58
C VAL A 54 3.94 -18.45 -8.86
N ASN A 55 2.86 -18.15 -9.57
CA ASN A 55 2.83 -17.21 -10.69
C ASN A 55 2.13 -15.97 -10.19
N VAL A 56 2.82 -14.84 -10.11
CA VAL A 56 2.25 -13.58 -9.67
C VAL A 56 1.79 -12.79 -10.88
N GLU A 57 0.49 -12.55 -10.97
CA GLU A 57 -0.12 -11.64 -11.93
C GLU A 57 -0.24 -10.28 -11.26
N TYR A 58 0.74 -9.41 -11.53
CA TYR A 58 0.82 -8.09 -10.93
C TYR A 58 0.28 -7.03 -11.89
N SER A 59 -0.65 -6.21 -11.41
CA SER A 59 -1.24 -5.09 -12.15
C SER A 59 -1.22 -3.82 -11.32
N CYS A 60 -1.23 -2.67 -12.02
CA CYS A 60 -1.25 -1.37 -11.37
C CYS A 60 -2.61 -0.69 -11.57
N LEU A 61 -3.01 0.08 -10.57
CA LEU A 61 -4.18 0.95 -10.60
C LEU A 61 -3.75 2.41 -10.73
N GLY A 62 -4.50 3.20 -11.47
CA GLY A 62 -4.28 4.65 -11.60
C GLY A 62 -5.03 5.44 -10.53
N THR A 63 -6.23 5.01 -10.15
CA THR A 63 -7.07 5.64 -9.13
C THR A 63 -7.83 4.60 -8.31
N ASN A 64 -8.24 4.97 -7.09
CA ASN A 64 -9.10 4.10 -6.27
C ASN A 64 -10.46 3.85 -6.94
N GLU A 65 -10.97 4.81 -7.66
CA GLU A 65 -12.24 4.73 -8.40
C GLU A 65 -12.14 3.73 -9.56
N GLU A 66 -10.98 3.67 -10.22
CA GLU A 66 -10.70 2.67 -11.25
C GLU A 66 -10.69 1.25 -10.66
N LEU A 67 -9.99 1.04 -9.54
CA LEU A 67 -10.01 -0.23 -8.82
C LEU A 67 -11.46 -0.66 -8.49
N TYR A 68 -12.26 0.27 -7.94
CA TYR A 68 -13.64 -0.02 -7.61
C TYR A 68 -14.46 -0.41 -8.85
N ASN A 69 -14.26 0.29 -9.96
CA ASN A 69 -14.93 -0.03 -11.21
C ASN A 69 -14.51 -1.40 -11.76
N MET A 70 -13.21 -1.74 -11.72
CA MET A 70 -12.71 -3.05 -12.15
C MET A 70 -13.37 -4.17 -11.35
N LEU A 71 -13.39 -4.05 -10.00
CA LEU A 71 -14.05 -5.02 -9.14
C LEU A 71 -15.55 -5.16 -9.46
N THR A 72 -16.26 -4.06 -9.66
CA THR A 72 -17.71 -4.09 -10.00
C THR A 72 -18.00 -4.66 -11.38
N LEU A 73 -17.02 -4.63 -12.28
CA LEU A 73 -17.10 -5.26 -13.61
C LEU A 73 -16.74 -6.74 -13.60
N GLY A 74 -16.29 -7.26 -12.48
CA GLY A 74 -16.03 -8.69 -12.29
C GLY A 74 -14.54 -9.07 -12.32
N ASP A 75 -13.63 -8.10 -12.27
CA ASP A 75 -12.22 -8.41 -12.08
C ASP A 75 -11.99 -8.99 -10.68
N GLU A 76 -11.18 -10.03 -10.59
CA GLU A 76 -10.87 -10.74 -9.36
C GLU A 76 -9.41 -10.60 -9.00
N TYR A 77 -9.15 -10.23 -7.75
CA TYR A 77 -7.81 -10.13 -7.17
C TYR A 77 -7.73 -10.87 -5.85
N ASP A 78 -6.57 -11.47 -5.57
CA ASP A 78 -6.28 -12.06 -4.26
C ASP A 78 -5.81 -10.99 -3.26
N LEU A 79 -5.07 -9.98 -3.75
CA LEU A 79 -4.61 -8.84 -2.96
C LEU A 79 -4.85 -7.53 -3.73
N ILE A 80 -5.35 -6.54 -3.01
CA ILE A 80 -5.52 -5.16 -3.51
C ILE A 80 -4.89 -4.17 -2.53
N CYS A 81 -4.34 -3.08 -3.04
CA CYS A 81 -3.73 -2.02 -2.22
C CYS A 81 -4.43 -0.67 -2.44
N PRO A 82 -5.66 -0.47 -1.98
CA PRO A 82 -6.34 0.81 -2.09
C PRO A 82 -5.89 1.79 -1.01
N SER A 83 -6.25 3.06 -1.19
CA SER A 83 -6.19 4.03 -0.10
C SER A 83 -7.24 3.73 0.97
N GLU A 84 -7.02 4.23 2.19
CA GLU A 84 -7.85 3.98 3.38
C GLU A 84 -9.36 4.17 3.10
N TYR A 85 -9.75 5.26 2.47
CA TYR A 85 -11.17 5.54 2.22
C TYR A 85 -11.84 4.51 1.29
N MET A 86 -11.10 3.99 0.32
CA MET A 86 -11.61 2.96 -0.58
C MET A 86 -11.65 1.61 0.12
N PHE A 87 -10.65 1.28 0.94
CA PHE A 87 -10.69 0.12 1.83
C PHE A 87 -11.95 0.15 2.72
N MET A 88 -12.24 1.30 3.36
CA MET A 88 -13.44 1.47 4.20
C MET A 88 -14.73 1.22 3.41
N LYS A 89 -14.81 1.71 2.16
CA LYS A 89 -15.94 1.49 1.26
C LYS A 89 -16.11 -0.01 0.96
N LEU A 90 -15.03 -0.66 0.53
CA LEU A 90 -15.05 -2.09 0.17
C LEU A 90 -15.41 -2.96 1.38
N MET A 91 -14.88 -2.64 2.56
CA MET A 91 -15.23 -3.33 3.80
C MET A 91 -16.71 -3.13 4.18
N THR A 92 -17.24 -1.91 4.03
CA THR A 92 -18.64 -1.59 4.30
C THR A 92 -19.58 -2.38 3.39
N GLU A 93 -19.21 -2.55 2.14
CA GLU A 93 -19.99 -3.25 1.12
C GLU A 93 -19.79 -4.77 1.10
N GLY A 94 -18.87 -5.30 1.94
CA GLY A 94 -18.65 -6.73 2.07
C GLY A 94 -17.88 -7.36 0.91
N TRP A 95 -16.99 -6.61 0.27
CA TRP A 95 -16.16 -7.08 -0.85
C TRP A 95 -14.89 -7.82 -0.41
N LEU A 96 -14.51 -7.70 0.87
CA LEU A 96 -13.24 -8.18 1.37
C LEU A 96 -13.40 -9.49 2.14
N GLU A 97 -12.50 -10.43 1.92
CA GLU A 97 -12.36 -11.63 2.72
C GLU A 97 -11.47 -11.37 3.95
N PRO A 98 -11.78 -11.94 5.10
CA PRO A 98 -10.95 -11.79 6.29
C PRO A 98 -9.63 -12.57 6.15
N PHE A 99 -8.57 -12.06 6.78
CA PHE A 99 -7.36 -12.84 6.97
C PHE A 99 -7.63 -14.08 7.82
N SER A 100 -6.78 -15.10 7.64
CA SER A 100 -6.80 -16.25 8.53
C SER A 100 -6.41 -15.86 9.96
N ASP A 101 -6.86 -16.61 10.95
CA ASP A 101 -6.53 -16.38 12.38
C ASP A 101 -5.01 -16.42 12.62
N GLU A 102 -4.27 -17.12 11.76
CA GLU A 102 -2.82 -17.27 11.83
C GLU A 102 -2.05 -16.04 11.30
N PHE A 103 -2.69 -15.12 10.57
CA PHE A 103 -2.01 -13.99 9.91
C PHE A 103 -1.20 -13.12 10.90
N TYR A 104 -1.70 -12.93 12.11
CA TYR A 104 -1.01 -12.17 13.16
C TYR A 104 -0.28 -13.05 14.19
N ASP A 105 -0.17 -14.35 13.98
CA ASP A 105 0.58 -15.25 14.87
C ASP A 105 2.08 -15.02 14.70
N THR A 106 2.69 -14.36 15.69
CA THR A 106 4.14 -14.11 15.75
C THR A 106 4.98 -15.35 16.04
N GLY A 107 4.34 -16.45 16.43
CA GLY A 107 4.99 -17.76 16.61
C GLY A 107 5.33 -18.44 15.27
N ILE A 108 4.65 -18.07 14.21
CA ILE A 108 4.95 -18.55 12.85
C ILE A 108 6.17 -17.79 12.32
N LYS A 109 7.23 -18.54 11.93
CA LYS A 109 8.50 -17.94 11.51
C LYS A 109 8.33 -17.00 10.32
N GLU A 110 7.52 -17.37 9.36
CA GLU A 110 7.30 -16.69 8.07
C GLU A 110 6.34 -15.49 8.17
N ASN A 111 5.71 -15.24 9.32
CA ASN A 111 4.84 -14.08 9.53
C ASN A 111 5.65 -12.80 9.82
N TYR A 112 6.43 -12.37 8.84
CA TYR A 112 7.30 -11.17 8.97
C TYR A 112 6.50 -9.91 9.21
N TYR A 113 5.34 -9.75 8.56
CA TYR A 113 4.45 -8.61 8.80
C TYR A 113 4.01 -8.53 10.26
N ALA A 114 3.52 -9.62 10.84
CA ALA A 114 3.05 -9.65 12.23
C ALA A 114 4.14 -9.26 13.24
N LYS A 115 5.42 -9.58 12.94
CA LYS A 115 6.57 -9.26 13.78
C LYS A 115 7.09 -7.84 13.56
N GLY A 116 7.01 -7.32 12.33
CA GLY A 116 7.62 -6.06 11.92
C GLY A 116 6.68 -4.88 11.84
N VAL A 117 5.36 -5.10 11.91
CA VAL A 117 4.38 -4.00 11.80
C VAL A 117 4.56 -2.99 12.93
N SER A 118 4.53 -1.70 12.58
CA SER A 118 4.55 -0.61 13.57
C SER A 118 3.41 -0.79 14.59
N PRO A 119 3.72 -0.73 15.90
CA PRO A 119 2.68 -0.80 16.93
C PRO A 119 1.59 0.26 16.77
N PHE A 120 1.95 1.45 16.28
CA PHE A 120 1.00 2.52 15.98
C PHE A 120 0.02 2.11 14.87
N ILE A 121 0.52 1.55 13.79
CA ILE A 121 -0.31 1.08 12.67
C ILE A 121 -1.21 -0.07 13.12
N LYS A 122 -0.63 -1.07 13.81
CA LYS A 122 -1.40 -2.20 14.34
C LYS A 122 -2.54 -1.74 15.24
N GLN A 123 -2.25 -0.84 16.18
CA GLN A 123 -3.25 -0.28 17.09
C GLN A 123 -4.34 0.51 16.36
N THR A 124 -3.96 1.28 15.33
CA THR A 124 -4.92 2.03 14.51
C THR A 124 -5.90 1.07 13.82
N PHE A 125 -5.38 -0.01 13.25
CA PHE A 125 -6.22 -0.99 12.55
C PHE A 125 -7.07 -1.83 13.51
N ASP A 126 -6.58 -2.12 14.72
CA ASP A 126 -7.34 -2.85 15.75
C ASP A 126 -8.48 -2.01 16.35
N ASN A 127 -8.26 -0.71 16.51
CA ASN A 127 -9.21 0.18 17.18
C ASN A 127 -10.31 0.74 16.25
N ASN A 128 -10.06 0.76 14.94
CA ASN A 128 -11.06 1.21 13.98
C ASN A 128 -11.92 0.04 13.53
N THR A 129 -13.24 0.25 13.51
CA THR A 129 -14.21 -0.80 13.18
C THR A 129 -15.19 -0.35 12.11
N ILE A 130 -15.63 -1.30 11.29
CA ILE A 130 -16.73 -1.15 10.33
C ILE A 130 -17.64 -2.36 10.51
N ASN A 131 -18.95 -2.13 10.62
CA ASN A 131 -19.93 -3.18 10.84
C ASN A 131 -19.65 -4.07 12.08
N GLY A 132 -18.96 -3.51 13.10
CA GLY A 132 -18.59 -4.22 14.31
C GLY A 132 -17.32 -5.05 14.23
N GLU A 133 -16.67 -5.09 13.07
CA GLU A 133 -15.40 -5.81 12.83
C GLU A 133 -14.21 -4.86 12.76
N PRO A 134 -13.06 -5.19 13.35
CA PRO A 134 -11.85 -4.36 13.27
C PRO A 134 -11.26 -4.36 11.86
N TRP A 135 -10.62 -3.26 11.49
CA TRP A 135 -9.93 -3.17 10.19
C TRP A 135 -8.84 -4.23 10.04
N SER A 136 -8.12 -4.53 11.12
CA SER A 136 -7.04 -5.52 11.11
C SER A 136 -7.49 -6.93 10.70
N LYS A 137 -8.78 -7.22 10.76
CA LYS A 137 -9.31 -8.49 10.28
C LYS A 137 -9.29 -8.62 8.75
N TYR A 138 -9.32 -7.49 8.03
CA TYR A 138 -9.47 -7.45 6.57
C TYR A 138 -8.34 -6.72 5.86
N ALA A 139 -7.51 -5.99 6.59
CA ALA A 139 -6.43 -5.20 5.99
C ALA A 139 -5.18 -5.16 6.87
N ALA A 140 -4.04 -5.07 6.20
CA ALA A 140 -2.73 -4.85 6.78
C ALA A 140 -2.15 -3.55 6.20
N GLY A 141 -1.63 -2.66 7.07
CA GLY A 141 -1.03 -1.42 6.62
C GLY A 141 0.25 -1.69 5.83
N TYR A 142 0.31 -1.25 4.58
CA TYR A 142 1.45 -1.44 3.69
C TYR A 142 2.34 -0.20 3.63
N MET A 143 1.78 0.92 3.20
CA MET A 143 2.47 2.20 3.18
C MET A 143 1.62 3.28 3.83
N TRP A 144 2.25 4.26 4.44
CA TRP A 144 1.59 5.44 4.95
C TRP A 144 2.43 6.68 4.65
N GLY A 145 1.79 7.82 4.58
CA GLY A 145 2.44 9.08 4.33
C GLY A 145 1.69 10.23 4.97
N VAL A 146 2.28 11.42 4.87
CA VAL A 146 1.65 12.66 5.30
C VAL A 146 1.55 13.60 4.11
N THR A 147 0.43 14.30 4.03
CA THR A 147 0.27 15.41 3.09
C THR A 147 0.71 16.70 3.76
N GLY A 148 1.53 17.48 3.06
CA GLY A 148 2.07 18.73 3.58
C GLY A 148 2.18 19.79 2.50
N ILE A 149 2.56 20.99 2.94
CA ILE A 149 2.80 22.13 2.07
C ILE A 149 4.30 22.21 1.79
N ILE A 150 4.68 22.11 0.52
CA ILE A 150 6.02 22.41 0.04
C ILE A 150 6.00 23.83 -0.50
N TYR A 151 6.93 24.67 -0.09
CA TYR A 151 6.97 26.07 -0.46
C TYR A 151 8.38 26.56 -0.75
N ASN A 152 8.51 27.57 -1.61
CA ASN A 152 9.76 28.30 -1.82
C ASN A 152 9.96 29.34 -0.69
N PRO A 153 11.00 29.24 0.13
CA PRO A 153 11.21 30.17 1.24
C PRO A 153 11.58 31.61 0.82
N GLU A 154 11.92 31.84 -0.46
CA GLU A 154 12.15 33.17 -0.99
C GLU A 154 10.84 33.94 -1.22
N ASP A 155 9.74 33.25 -1.51
CA ASP A 155 8.44 33.84 -1.84
C ASP A 155 7.41 33.71 -0.72
N VAL A 156 7.55 32.68 0.13
CA VAL A 156 6.58 32.28 1.16
C VAL A 156 7.28 32.13 2.49
N THR A 157 6.78 32.79 3.50
CA THR A 157 7.29 32.65 4.87
C THR A 157 6.79 31.35 5.53
N LYS A 158 7.58 30.85 6.49
CA LYS A 158 7.18 29.68 7.30
C LYS A 158 5.82 29.88 7.98
N GLN A 159 5.50 31.12 8.39
CA GLN A 159 4.24 31.43 9.03
C GLN A 159 3.07 31.32 8.05
N GLU A 160 3.23 31.79 6.82
CA GLU A 160 2.21 31.67 5.76
C GLU A 160 1.99 30.20 5.40
N ALA A 161 3.07 29.39 5.31
CA ALA A 161 3.01 27.96 4.99
C ALA A 161 2.58 27.06 6.16
N SER A 162 2.41 27.60 7.37
CA SER A 162 2.10 26.82 8.58
C SER A 162 0.65 26.32 8.62
N THR A 163 -0.18 26.76 7.71
CA THR A 163 -1.61 26.39 7.68
C THR A 163 -2.12 26.22 6.25
N TRP A 164 -3.08 25.33 6.06
CA TRP A 164 -3.76 25.12 4.78
C TRP A 164 -4.52 26.35 4.28
N LYS A 165 -4.71 27.38 5.10
CA LYS A 165 -5.31 28.67 4.71
C LYS A 165 -4.51 29.38 3.61
N ILE A 166 -3.25 29.02 3.39
CA ILE A 166 -2.43 29.56 2.30
C ILE A 166 -3.09 29.35 0.93
N ILE A 167 -3.83 28.25 0.75
CA ILE A 167 -4.52 27.92 -0.51
C ILE A 167 -5.52 29.01 -0.91
N ASN A 168 -6.16 29.66 0.07
CA ASN A 168 -7.15 30.70 -0.13
C ASN A 168 -6.57 32.13 -0.01
N ASN A 169 -5.25 32.27 0.04
CA ASN A 169 -4.60 33.56 0.12
C ASN A 169 -4.40 34.16 -1.27
N ASP A 170 -5.05 35.30 -1.55
CA ASP A 170 -4.97 35.99 -2.84
C ASP A 170 -3.54 36.34 -3.27
N LYS A 171 -2.60 36.53 -2.31
CA LYS A 171 -1.18 36.74 -2.59
C LYS A 171 -0.59 35.63 -3.48
N PHE A 172 -1.04 34.41 -3.30
CA PHE A 172 -0.50 33.23 -4.00
C PHE A 172 -1.42 32.73 -5.11
N ARG A 173 -2.36 33.53 -5.54
CA ARG A 173 -3.28 33.18 -6.61
C ARG A 173 -2.54 32.85 -7.92
N ARG A 174 -2.80 31.69 -8.48
CA ARG A 174 -2.12 31.11 -9.66
C ARG A 174 -0.66 30.73 -9.44
N MET A 175 -0.21 30.67 -8.19
CA MET A 175 1.14 30.23 -7.82
C MET A 175 1.13 28.90 -7.06
N ILE A 176 -0.05 28.32 -6.86
CA ILE A 176 -0.24 27.07 -6.10
C ILE A 176 -0.54 25.95 -7.08
N THR A 177 0.14 24.83 -6.90
CA THR A 177 -0.16 23.56 -7.54
C THR A 177 -0.68 22.58 -6.48
N VAL A 178 -1.63 21.76 -6.86
CA VAL A 178 -2.21 20.70 -6.02
C VAL A 178 -2.22 19.40 -6.80
N LYS A 179 -2.30 18.28 -6.11
CA LYS A 179 -2.42 16.98 -6.76
C LYS A 179 -3.74 16.93 -7.54
N ASP A 180 -3.69 16.43 -8.78
CA ASP A 180 -4.88 16.25 -9.62
C ASP A 180 -5.67 15.00 -9.16
N ASN A 181 -6.25 15.11 -7.98
CA ASN A 181 -7.12 14.09 -7.41
C ASN A 181 -8.12 14.77 -6.47
N VAL A 182 -9.40 14.53 -6.70
CA VAL A 182 -10.50 15.16 -5.95
C VAL A 182 -10.40 14.89 -4.44
N ARG A 183 -10.04 13.69 -4.05
CA ARG A 183 -9.98 13.28 -2.64
C ARG A 183 -8.79 13.86 -1.89
N ASP A 184 -7.66 14.04 -2.59
CA ASP A 184 -6.44 14.56 -1.98
C ASP A 184 -6.42 16.09 -1.94
N THR A 185 -7.32 16.75 -2.67
CA THR A 185 -7.33 18.22 -2.87
C THR A 185 -8.49 18.93 -2.18
N MET A 186 -9.55 18.23 -1.82
CA MET A 186 -10.73 18.73 -1.10
C MET A 186 -10.74 18.33 0.36
#